data_cb0b50ef3ed8fabb5240b176a73baed7
#
_entry.id   cb0b50ef3ed8fabb5240b176a73baed7
#
_cell.length_a   1.000
_cell.length_b   1.000
_cell.length_c   1.000
_cell.angle_alpha   90.00
_cell.angle_beta   90.00
_cell.angle_gamma   90.00
#
_symmetry.space_group_name_H-M   'P 1'
#
loop_
_entity.id
_entity.type
_entity.pdbx_description
1 polymer ?
#
loop_
_entity_poly.entity_id
_entity_poly.type
_entity_poly.pdbx_seq_one_letter_code
_entity_poly.pdbx_strand_id
1 'polypeptide(L)'
;MLARQPLDFYPTPGLLTWALLDSHRFVPWRNQATVLEPCNGEGAISDVLKESGLFRLVDTADIDPAKTKPATAIGATSFTMDATDPGAWARSARYDWVITNPPYNQAPAILPLAFGNCRVGMAMLLRLSYLEPCANRASWLAEHPPAKLIVFNPRPQFRADTGGTDSVTTAWFIWHRFGNSQGTELEFCTNWRNHGTND
;
A
#
# COMPACT_ATOMS: atom_id res chain seq x y z
N MET A 1 -27.74 1.88 7.14
CA MET A 1 -26.33 2.17 6.80
C MET A 1 -25.49 1.84 8.01
N LEU A 2 -24.54 0.93 7.90
CA LEU A 2 -23.62 0.61 8.99
C LEU A 2 -22.66 1.80 9.19
N ALA A 3 -22.38 2.13 10.44
CA ALA A 3 -21.48 3.25 10.78
C ALA A 3 -20.10 3.04 10.18
N ARG A 4 -19.56 4.09 9.56
CA ARG A 4 -18.20 4.12 9.04
C ARG A 4 -17.22 4.00 10.20
N GLN A 5 -16.19 3.19 10.09
CA GLN A 5 -15.18 3.07 11.14
C GLN A 5 -14.43 4.40 11.31
N PRO A 6 -14.06 4.81 12.55
CA PRO A 6 -13.20 5.96 12.75
C PRO A 6 -11.92 5.82 11.93
N LEU A 7 -11.50 6.90 11.27
CA LEU A 7 -10.30 6.96 10.42
C LEU A 7 -10.30 6.03 9.21
N ASP A 8 -11.47 5.48 8.81
CA ASP A 8 -11.57 4.52 7.68
C ASP A 8 -10.63 3.29 7.82
N PHE A 9 -10.34 2.89 9.06
CA PHE A 9 -9.42 1.79 9.35
C PHE A 9 -10.04 0.43 9.07
N TYR A 10 -9.43 -0.30 8.15
CA TYR A 10 -9.78 -1.68 7.80
C TYR A 10 -8.50 -2.53 7.73
N PRO A 11 -8.32 -3.51 8.64
CA PRO A 11 -7.16 -4.39 8.61
C PRO A 11 -7.03 -5.07 7.24
N THR A 12 -5.86 -4.97 6.63
CA THR A 12 -5.59 -5.60 5.33
C THR A 12 -5.33 -7.09 5.54
N PRO A 13 -6.08 -8.00 4.88
CA PRO A 13 -5.69 -9.41 4.90
C PRO A 13 -4.26 -9.60 4.38
N GLY A 14 -3.39 -10.24 5.17
CA GLY A 14 -1.95 -10.40 4.84
C GLY A 14 -1.71 -11.07 3.47
N LEU A 15 -2.61 -11.98 3.07
CA LEU A 15 -2.56 -12.64 1.76
C LEU A 15 -2.60 -11.67 0.56
N LEU A 16 -3.20 -10.49 0.72
CA LEU A 16 -3.19 -9.47 -0.34
C LEU A 16 -1.79 -8.86 -0.51
N THR A 17 -1.04 -8.75 0.59
CA THR A 17 0.35 -8.28 0.54
C THR A 17 1.25 -9.35 -0.05
N TRP A 18 1.06 -10.63 0.29
CA TRP A 18 1.77 -11.72 -0.37
C TRP A 18 1.52 -11.73 -1.88
N ALA A 19 0.27 -11.56 -2.33
CA ALA A 19 -0.06 -11.48 -3.74
C ALA A 19 0.63 -10.30 -4.46
N LEU A 20 0.85 -9.16 -3.76
CA LEU A 20 1.68 -8.07 -4.28
C LEU A 20 3.13 -8.51 -4.47
N LEU A 21 3.71 -9.16 -3.45
CA LEU A 21 5.12 -9.55 -3.44
C LEU A 21 5.42 -10.65 -4.47
N ASP A 22 4.48 -11.55 -4.72
CA ASP A 22 4.60 -12.63 -5.71
C ASP A 22 4.39 -12.15 -7.15
N SER A 23 3.90 -10.93 -7.34
CA SER A 23 3.73 -10.37 -8.67
C SER A 23 5.09 -10.14 -9.35
N HIS A 24 5.28 -10.73 -10.53
CA HIS A 24 6.54 -10.67 -11.27
C HIS A 24 6.99 -9.26 -11.68
N ARG A 25 6.11 -8.27 -11.63
CA ARG A 25 6.42 -6.85 -11.86
C ARG A 25 6.78 -6.10 -10.58
N PHE A 26 6.53 -6.71 -9.42
CA PHE A 26 6.99 -6.17 -8.16
C PHE A 26 8.39 -6.73 -7.88
N VAL A 27 9.43 -5.97 -8.20
CA VAL A 27 10.82 -6.40 -7.98
C VAL A 27 11.44 -5.51 -6.91
N PRO A 28 11.43 -5.93 -5.65
CA PRO A 28 12.33 -5.32 -4.68
C PRO A 28 13.76 -5.63 -5.11
N TRP A 29 14.59 -4.61 -5.23
CA TRP A 29 15.96 -4.75 -5.68
C TRP A 29 16.78 -5.60 -4.69
N ARG A 30 16.81 -6.95 -4.92
CA ARG A 30 17.74 -7.93 -4.32
C ARG A 30 17.89 -7.84 -2.80
N ASN A 31 16.83 -7.88 -2.02
CA ASN A 31 16.86 -7.87 -0.54
C ASN A 31 17.61 -6.67 0.07
N GLN A 32 17.84 -5.60 -0.70
CA GLN A 32 18.52 -4.38 -0.28
C GLN A 32 17.59 -3.17 -0.23
N ALA A 33 16.38 -3.31 -0.74
CA ALA A 33 15.41 -2.21 -0.78
C ALA A 33 14.95 -1.83 0.63
N THR A 34 14.67 -0.54 0.80
CA THR A 34 14.04 0.02 1.99
C THR A 34 12.59 0.35 1.68
N VAL A 35 11.70 0.12 2.63
CA VAL A 35 10.28 0.39 2.47
C VAL A 35 9.71 1.15 3.67
N LEU A 36 8.80 2.08 3.38
CA LEU A 36 7.97 2.76 4.37
C LEU A 36 6.52 2.34 4.20
N GLU A 37 5.86 1.97 5.29
CA GLU A 37 4.41 1.91 5.41
C GLU A 37 3.91 3.11 6.22
N PRO A 38 3.38 4.18 5.57
CA PRO A 38 3.03 5.43 6.25
C PRO A 38 1.62 5.45 6.88
N CYS A 39 0.84 4.39 6.74
CA CYS A 39 -0.49 4.22 7.36
C CYS A 39 -0.58 2.82 7.96
N ASN A 40 0.32 2.54 8.92
CA ASN A 40 0.61 1.19 9.40
C ASN A 40 -0.57 0.49 10.09
N GLY A 41 -1.44 1.24 10.76
CA GLY A 41 -2.55 0.66 11.52
C GLY A 41 -2.05 -0.40 12.52
N GLU A 42 -2.60 -1.60 12.45
CA GLU A 42 -2.20 -2.73 13.31
C GLU A 42 -0.95 -3.49 12.80
N GLY A 43 -0.37 -3.07 11.66
CA GLY A 43 0.84 -3.66 11.12
C GLY A 43 0.62 -4.80 10.12
N ALA A 44 -0.61 -4.95 9.62
CA ALA A 44 -0.96 -6.10 8.78
C ALA A 44 -0.15 -6.20 7.47
N ILE A 45 0.25 -5.07 6.89
CA ILE A 45 1.11 -5.03 5.71
C ILE A 45 2.57 -5.13 6.13
N SER A 46 3.02 -4.30 7.08
CA SER A 46 4.42 -4.28 7.51
C SER A 46 4.91 -5.60 8.08
N ASP A 47 4.05 -6.37 8.74
CA ASP A 47 4.42 -7.69 9.26
C ASP A 47 4.72 -8.66 8.11
N VAL A 48 3.91 -8.68 7.04
CA VAL A 48 4.20 -9.48 5.84
C VAL A 48 5.46 -9.00 5.13
N LEU A 49 5.67 -7.67 5.01
CA LEU A 49 6.89 -7.14 4.40
C LEU A 49 8.15 -7.57 5.15
N LYS A 50 8.11 -7.62 6.49
CA LYS A 50 9.20 -8.10 7.34
C LYS A 50 9.40 -9.62 7.18
N GLU A 51 8.32 -10.39 7.24
CA GLU A 51 8.32 -11.85 7.11
C GLU A 51 8.86 -12.30 5.75
N SER A 52 8.59 -11.56 4.69
CA SER A 52 9.03 -11.88 3.33
C SER A 52 10.56 -11.94 3.17
N GLY A 53 11.30 -11.24 4.00
CA GLY A 53 12.76 -11.12 3.88
C GLY A 53 13.24 -10.39 2.62
N LEU A 54 12.32 -9.79 1.84
CA LEU A 54 12.64 -9.11 0.58
C LEU A 54 13.18 -7.69 0.77
N PHE A 55 13.02 -7.12 1.96
CA PHE A 55 13.45 -5.77 2.28
C PHE A 55 14.54 -5.77 3.34
N ARG A 56 15.58 -4.97 3.12
CA ARG A 56 16.62 -4.73 4.12
C ARG A 56 16.08 -3.98 5.33
N LEU A 57 15.12 -3.09 5.10
CA LEU A 57 14.54 -2.22 6.12
C LEU A 57 13.06 -2.00 5.85
N VAL A 58 12.24 -2.22 6.86
CA VAL A 58 10.79 -1.93 6.86
C VAL A 58 10.51 -0.96 7.99
N ASP A 59 10.41 0.33 7.65
CA ASP A 59 9.98 1.36 8.58
C ASP A 59 8.47 1.56 8.49
N THR A 60 7.88 1.98 9.60
CA THR A 60 6.44 2.18 9.71
C THR A 60 6.12 3.55 10.28
N ALA A 61 5.02 4.13 9.84
CA ALA A 61 4.47 5.33 10.44
C ALA A 61 2.94 5.26 10.51
N ASP A 62 2.37 6.01 11.42
CA ASP A 62 0.92 6.19 11.52
C ASP A 62 0.63 7.57 12.14
N ILE A 63 -0.55 8.12 11.84
CA ILE A 63 -1.01 9.37 12.46
C ILE A 63 -1.36 9.16 13.93
N ASP A 64 -1.81 7.95 14.29
CA ASP A 64 -2.08 7.55 15.67
C ASP A 64 -0.79 7.06 16.35
N PRO A 65 -0.28 7.78 17.36
CA PRO A 65 0.91 7.33 18.09
C PRO A 65 0.76 5.94 18.74
N ALA A 66 -0.45 5.52 19.05
CA ALA A 66 -0.70 4.18 19.61
C ALA A 66 -0.44 3.04 18.60
N LYS A 67 -0.40 3.35 17.30
CA LYS A 67 -0.09 2.41 16.22
C LYS A 67 1.41 2.35 15.88
N THR A 68 2.20 3.22 16.47
CA THR A 68 3.66 3.21 16.33
C THR A 68 4.26 2.21 17.31
N LYS A 69 4.45 0.97 16.87
CA LYS A 69 5.07 -0.07 17.70
C LYS A 69 6.59 0.09 17.72
N PRO A 70 7.27 -0.20 18.84
CA PRO A 70 8.74 -0.26 18.87
C PRO A 70 9.25 -1.19 17.76
N ALA A 71 10.28 -0.74 17.06
CA ALA A 71 10.90 -1.55 16.02
C ALA A 71 11.50 -2.83 16.64
N THR A 72 11.13 -3.98 16.08
CA THR A 72 11.65 -5.28 16.55
C THR A 72 12.93 -5.71 15.83
N ALA A 73 13.23 -5.07 14.68
CA ALA A 73 14.42 -5.34 13.89
C ALA A 73 15.49 -4.26 14.10
N ILE A 74 16.76 -4.66 14.08
CA ILE A 74 17.89 -3.72 14.19
C ILE A 74 17.84 -2.72 13.04
N GLY A 75 17.78 -1.43 13.38
CA GLY A 75 17.76 -0.31 12.43
C GLY A 75 16.39 0.08 11.91
N ALA A 76 15.34 -0.72 12.11
CA ALA A 76 13.99 -0.33 11.74
C ALA A 76 13.42 0.71 12.72
N THR A 77 12.62 1.64 12.21
CA THR A 77 11.95 2.67 13.00
C THR A 77 10.44 2.64 12.85
N SER A 78 9.76 3.06 13.92
CA SER A 78 8.32 3.31 13.90
C SER A 78 8.07 4.69 14.49
N PHE A 79 7.38 5.57 13.77
CA PHE A 79 7.23 6.97 14.15
C PHE A 79 5.85 7.54 13.80
N THR A 80 5.47 8.60 14.54
CA THR A 80 4.20 9.28 14.26
C THR A 80 4.35 10.20 13.05
N MET A 81 3.43 10.07 12.07
CA MET A 81 3.44 10.83 10.83
C MET A 81 2.03 11.04 10.32
N ASP A 82 1.66 12.28 10.02
CA ASP A 82 0.51 12.57 9.17
C ASP A 82 0.95 12.44 7.70
N ALA A 83 0.47 11.38 7.04
CA ALA A 83 0.82 11.11 5.63
C ALA A 83 0.22 12.15 4.64
N THR A 84 -0.67 13.04 5.10
CA THR A 84 -1.20 14.16 4.31
C THR A 84 -0.37 15.44 4.45
N ASP A 85 0.58 15.50 5.42
CA ASP A 85 1.44 16.66 5.65
C ASP A 85 2.72 16.61 4.78
N PRO A 86 2.90 17.52 3.80
CA PRO A 86 4.14 17.60 3.03
C PRO A 86 5.38 17.80 3.90
N GLY A 87 5.24 18.53 5.02
CA GLY A 87 6.35 18.76 5.97
C GLY A 87 6.79 17.47 6.66
N ALA A 88 5.88 16.53 6.94
CA ALA A 88 6.22 15.23 7.50
C ALA A 88 7.07 14.40 6.51
N TRP A 89 6.70 14.38 5.24
CA TRP A 89 7.49 13.73 4.19
C TRP A 89 8.87 14.37 3.98
N ALA A 90 8.95 15.70 4.04
CA ALA A 90 10.22 16.41 3.91
C ALA A 90 11.22 16.08 5.05
N ARG A 91 10.70 15.74 6.24
CA ARG A 91 11.50 15.33 7.40
C ARG A 91 11.83 13.84 7.42
N SER A 92 11.11 13.02 6.65
CA SER A 92 11.35 11.59 6.57
C SER A 92 12.54 11.26 5.66
N ALA A 93 13.16 10.11 5.87
CA ALA A 93 14.11 9.57 4.92
C ALA A 93 13.40 9.21 3.61
N ARG A 94 14.13 9.19 2.49
CA ARG A 94 13.60 8.66 1.24
C ARG A 94 13.80 7.14 1.20
N TYR A 95 12.72 6.44 0.93
CA TYR A 95 12.69 4.98 0.81
C TYR A 95 12.73 4.55 -0.65
N ASP A 96 13.12 3.31 -0.90
CA ASP A 96 13.02 2.78 -2.26
C ASP A 96 11.56 2.55 -2.62
N TRP A 97 10.79 2.03 -1.67
CA TRP A 97 9.35 1.79 -1.84
C TRP A 97 8.51 2.47 -0.76
N VAL A 98 7.30 2.85 -1.14
CA VAL A 98 6.22 3.19 -0.21
C VAL A 98 5.07 2.22 -0.48
N ILE A 99 4.69 1.42 0.53
CA ILE A 99 3.66 0.38 0.39
C ILE A 99 2.65 0.54 1.53
N THR A 100 1.37 0.74 1.19
CA THR A 100 0.35 0.94 2.23
C THR A 100 -1.08 0.75 1.70
N ASN A 101 -2.01 0.60 2.63
CA ASN A 101 -3.45 0.76 2.43
C ASN A 101 -3.88 2.10 3.06
N PRO A 102 -3.85 3.22 2.31
CA PRO A 102 -4.17 4.52 2.88
C PRO A 102 -5.67 4.67 3.13
N PRO A 103 -6.10 5.54 4.07
CA PRO A 103 -7.50 5.94 4.16
C PRO A 103 -7.99 6.47 2.80
N TYR A 104 -9.04 5.85 2.24
CA TYR A 104 -9.43 6.11 0.84
C TYR A 104 -9.84 7.55 0.55
N ASN A 105 -10.41 8.23 1.54
CA ASN A 105 -10.76 9.65 1.44
C ASN A 105 -9.54 10.59 1.46
N GLN A 106 -8.40 10.14 1.99
CA GLN A 106 -7.15 10.90 2.06
C GLN A 106 -6.16 10.48 0.95
N ALA A 107 -6.41 9.38 0.25
CA ALA A 107 -5.54 8.89 -0.81
C ALA A 107 -5.16 9.95 -1.84
N PRO A 108 -6.06 10.87 -2.31
CA PRO A 108 -5.68 11.92 -3.25
C PRO A 108 -4.60 12.88 -2.74
N ALA A 109 -4.53 13.11 -1.43
CA ALA A 109 -3.48 13.94 -0.81
C ALA A 109 -2.20 13.14 -0.56
N ILE A 110 -2.32 11.87 -0.18
CA ILE A 110 -1.19 11.01 0.20
C ILE A 110 -0.37 10.57 -1.03
N LEU A 111 -1.03 10.17 -2.13
CA LEU A 111 -0.35 9.56 -3.26
C LEU A 111 0.72 10.45 -3.92
N PRO A 112 0.47 11.73 -4.21
CA PRO A 112 1.50 12.60 -4.78
C PRO A 112 2.72 12.74 -3.87
N LEU A 113 2.49 12.81 -2.55
CA LEU A 113 3.56 12.93 -1.56
C LEU A 113 4.38 11.65 -1.47
N ALA A 114 3.73 10.50 -1.40
CA ALA A 114 4.37 9.20 -1.39
C ALA A 114 5.19 8.97 -2.67
N PHE A 115 4.61 9.29 -3.84
CA PHE A 115 5.31 9.19 -5.12
C PHE A 115 6.52 10.11 -5.19
N GLY A 116 6.42 11.34 -4.69
CA GLY A 116 7.55 12.27 -4.61
C GLY A 116 8.69 11.78 -3.71
N ASN A 117 8.38 10.97 -2.71
CA ASN A 117 9.32 10.52 -1.69
C ASN A 117 9.85 9.08 -1.85
N CYS A 118 9.36 8.30 -2.81
CA CYS A 118 9.97 7.01 -3.15
C CYS A 118 11.06 7.16 -4.21
N ARG A 119 12.07 6.27 -4.21
CA ARG A 119 13.15 6.23 -5.20
C ARG A 119 12.83 5.32 -6.38
N VAL A 120 12.19 4.18 -6.10
CA VAL A 120 11.90 3.13 -7.08
C VAL A 120 10.42 3.13 -7.45
N GLY A 121 9.54 3.09 -6.46
CA GLY A 121 8.12 3.08 -6.72
C GLY A 121 7.25 3.05 -5.46
N MET A 122 5.96 2.99 -5.69
CA MET A 122 5.00 2.79 -4.61
C MET A 122 3.93 1.77 -5.01
N ALA A 123 3.35 1.11 -4.01
CA ALA A 123 2.19 0.25 -4.15
C ALA A 123 1.11 0.66 -3.14
N MET A 124 -0.08 0.98 -3.64
CA MET A 124 -1.21 1.44 -2.85
C MET A 124 -2.39 0.50 -3.02
N LEU A 125 -2.93 0.00 -1.92
CA LEU A 125 -4.16 -0.79 -1.93
C LEU A 125 -5.35 0.16 -1.95
N LEU A 126 -6.04 0.24 -3.08
CA LEU A 126 -7.12 1.21 -3.30
C LEU A 126 -8.38 0.51 -3.82
N ARG A 127 -9.51 1.21 -3.68
CA ARG A 127 -10.73 0.84 -4.39
C ARG A 127 -10.50 1.02 -5.89
N LEU A 128 -11.03 0.10 -6.70
CA LEU A 128 -10.89 0.21 -8.16
C LEU A 128 -11.54 1.48 -8.71
N SER A 129 -12.56 2.01 -8.03
CA SER A 129 -13.18 3.31 -8.33
C SER A 129 -12.22 4.51 -8.18
N TYR A 130 -11.00 4.31 -7.67
CA TYR A 130 -9.98 5.35 -7.68
C TYR A 130 -9.61 5.78 -9.11
N LEU A 131 -9.83 4.93 -10.11
CA LEU A 131 -9.63 5.25 -11.53
C LEU A 131 -10.73 6.17 -12.10
N GLU A 132 -11.84 6.37 -11.41
CA GLU A 132 -12.89 7.27 -11.88
C GLU A 132 -12.36 8.70 -11.97
N PRO A 133 -12.70 9.44 -13.06
CA PRO A 133 -12.18 10.80 -13.32
C PRO A 133 -12.83 11.80 -12.38
N CYS A 134 -12.28 11.97 -11.19
CA CYS A 134 -12.69 12.99 -10.22
C CYS A 134 -11.69 14.16 -10.26
N ALA A 135 -12.20 15.38 -10.06
CA ALA A 135 -11.42 16.61 -10.18
C ALA A 135 -10.13 16.65 -9.32
N ASN A 136 -10.16 15.98 -8.14
CA ASN A 136 -9.04 15.99 -7.20
C ASN A 136 -7.92 14.98 -7.52
N ARG A 137 -8.06 14.17 -8.57
CA ARG A 137 -7.08 13.13 -8.92
C ARG A 137 -6.88 12.91 -10.41
N ALA A 138 -7.80 13.41 -11.26
CA ALA A 138 -7.77 13.11 -12.69
C ALA A 138 -6.50 13.58 -13.37
N SER A 139 -6.06 14.83 -13.10
CA SER A 139 -4.82 15.37 -13.68
C SER A 139 -3.59 14.59 -13.23
N TRP A 140 -3.51 14.29 -11.92
CA TRP A 140 -2.38 13.54 -11.39
C TRP A 140 -2.30 12.12 -11.98
N LEU A 141 -3.43 11.41 -12.11
CA LEU A 141 -3.47 10.08 -12.73
C LEU A 141 -3.14 10.11 -14.23
N ALA A 142 -3.48 11.17 -14.93
CA ALA A 142 -3.13 11.33 -16.34
C ALA A 142 -1.62 11.53 -16.52
N GLU A 143 -0.98 12.27 -15.62
CA GLU A 143 0.47 12.51 -15.63
C GLU A 143 1.27 11.31 -15.07
N HIS A 144 0.67 10.57 -14.13
CA HIS A 144 1.28 9.46 -13.42
C HIS A 144 0.36 8.23 -13.47
N PRO A 145 0.16 7.61 -14.64
CA PRO A 145 -0.63 6.38 -14.71
C PRO A 145 0.08 5.25 -13.95
N PRO A 146 -0.66 4.39 -13.25
CA PRO A 146 -0.06 3.24 -12.60
C PRO A 146 0.60 2.32 -13.65
N ALA A 147 1.72 1.72 -13.28
CA ALA A 147 2.40 0.74 -14.12
C ALA A 147 1.63 -0.59 -14.15
N LYS A 148 0.98 -0.94 -13.02
CA LYS A 148 0.23 -2.19 -12.91
C LYS A 148 -0.92 -2.06 -11.92
N LEU A 149 -1.99 -2.79 -12.22
CA LEU A 149 -3.11 -3.05 -11.32
C LEU A 149 -3.21 -4.55 -11.07
N ILE A 150 -3.25 -4.96 -9.79
CA ILE A 150 -3.55 -6.34 -9.39
C ILE A 150 -4.94 -6.33 -8.77
N VAL A 151 -5.92 -6.79 -9.54
CA VAL A 151 -7.34 -6.82 -9.14
C VAL A 151 -7.67 -8.18 -8.51
N PHE A 152 -8.21 -8.16 -7.32
CA PHE A 152 -8.53 -9.38 -6.58
C PHE A 152 -9.88 -9.97 -6.98
N ASN A 153 -9.90 -11.25 -7.34
CA ASN A 153 -11.09 -12.04 -7.63
C ASN A 153 -10.97 -13.43 -6.97
N PRO A 154 -11.86 -13.83 -6.05
CA PRO A 154 -12.99 -13.06 -5.52
C PRO A 154 -12.55 -11.86 -4.68
N ARG A 155 -13.49 -10.93 -4.48
CA ARG A 155 -13.22 -9.71 -3.67
C ARG A 155 -12.78 -10.07 -2.26
N PRO A 156 -11.75 -9.40 -1.72
CA PRO A 156 -11.35 -9.55 -0.33
C PRO A 156 -12.46 -9.12 0.63
N GLN A 157 -12.42 -9.68 1.83
CA GLN A 157 -13.22 -9.24 2.96
C GLN A 157 -12.32 -8.50 3.94
N PHE A 158 -12.55 -7.21 4.12
CA PHE A 158 -11.84 -6.39 5.10
C PHE A 158 -12.57 -6.33 6.44
N ARG A 159 -13.85 -6.70 6.45
CA ARG A 159 -14.71 -6.69 7.64
C ARG A 159 -15.15 -8.11 7.98
N ALA A 160 -14.54 -8.67 9.03
CA ALA A 160 -14.90 -10.02 9.50
C ALA A 160 -16.34 -10.09 10.09
N ASP A 161 -16.88 -8.96 10.54
CA ASP A 161 -18.18 -8.84 11.19
C ASP A 161 -19.38 -8.90 10.22
N THR A 162 -19.15 -8.78 8.91
CA THR A 162 -20.25 -8.72 7.91
C THR A 162 -20.61 -10.05 7.29
N GLY A 163 -19.84 -11.13 7.55
CA GLY A 163 -20.10 -12.49 7.06
C GLY A 163 -20.06 -12.67 5.54
N GLY A 164 -19.60 -11.69 4.76
CA GLY A 164 -19.54 -11.73 3.31
C GLY A 164 -18.39 -10.94 2.72
N THR A 165 -18.21 -11.01 1.39
CA THR A 165 -17.22 -10.18 0.69
C THR A 165 -17.64 -8.71 0.71
N ASP A 166 -16.68 -7.79 0.78
CA ASP A 166 -16.99 -6.36 0.67
C ASP A 166 -17.66 -6.04 -0.68
N SER A 167 -18.57 -5.07 -0.66
CA SER A 167 -19.28 -4.62 -1.85
C SER A 167 -18.38 -3.90 -2.87
N VAL A 168 -17.13 -3.60 -2.48
CA VAL A 168 -16.21 -2.78 -3.25
C VAL A 168 -15.03 -3.62 -3.73
N THR A 169 -14.74 -3.54 -5.02
CA THR A 169 -13.54 -4.14 -5.61
C THR A 169 -12.31 -3.31 -5.23
N THR A 170 -11.28 -3.99 -4.72
CA THR A 170 -9.97 -3.39 -4.42
C THR A 170 -8.89 -3.98 -5.31
N ALA A 171 -7.83 -3.22 -5.47
CA ALA A 171 -6.65 -3.63 -6.23
C ALA A 171 -5.39 -3.02 -5.63
N TRP A 172 -4.26 -3.67 -5.81
CA TRP A 172 -2.98 -3.00 -5.71
C TRP A 172 -2.76 -2.15 -6.95
N PHE A 173 -2.45 -0.88 -6.74
CA PHE A 173 -1.99 0.07 -7.73
C PHE A 173 -0.49 0.24 -7.56
N ILE A 174 0.29 -0.06 -8.59
CA ILE A 174 1.75 -0.02 -8.55
C ILE A 174 2.23 1.08 -9.49
N TRP A 175 3.07 1.97 -8.97
CA TRP A 175 3.76 3.01 -9.74
C TRP A 175 5.26 2.82 -9.67
N HIS A 176 5.96 3.07 -10.78
CA HIS A 176 7.41 3.13 -10.85
C HIS A 176 7.87 4.56 -11.14
N ARG A 177 8.92 5.00 -10.45
CA ARG A 177 9.49 6.36 -10.62
C ARG A 177 10.08 6.61 -12.00
N PHE A 178 10.57 5.58 -12.65
CA PHE A 178 11.25 5.68 -13.95
C PHE A 178 10.30 5.57 -15.14
N GLY A 179 9.02 5.76 -14.89
CA GLY A 179 7.98 5.79 -15.91
C GLY A 179 7.49 4.41 -16.33
N ASN A 180 6.44 4.43 -17.10
CA ASN A 180 5.79 3.25 -17.66
C ASN A 180 5.65 3.43 -19.18
N SER A 181 6.68 3.04 -19.91
CA SER A 181 6.70 3.15 -21.39
C SER A 181 5.74 2.17 -22.10
N GLN A 182 5.19 1.20 -21.36
CA GLN A 182 4.36 0.12 -21.92
C GLN A 182 2.86 0.23 -21.58
N GLY A 183 2.44 1.31 -20.92
CA GLY A 183 1.07 1.46 -20.43
C GLY A 183 0.79 0.67 -19.15
N THR A 184 -0.45 0.76 -18.65
CA THR A 184 -0.87 0.08 -17.42
C THR A 184 -1.16 -1.40 -17.69
N GLU A 185 -0.43 -2.28 -17.00
CA GLU A 185 -0.72 -3.73 -17.02
C GLU A 185 -1.89 -4.03 -16.07
N LEU A 186 -2.83 -4.86 -16.51
CA LEU A 186 -3.95 -5.34 -15.69
C LEU A 186 -3.78 -6.83 -15.41
N GLU A 187 -3.71 -7.19 -14.14
CA GLU A 187 -3.70 -8.57 -13.65
C GLU A 187 -4.95 -8.84 -12.82
N PHE A 188 -5.61 -9.99 -13.07
CA PHE A 188 -6.66 -10.52 -12.20
C PHE A 188 -6.05 -11.63 -11.33
N CYS A 189 -5.85 -11.35 -10.05
CA CYS A 189 -5.37 -12.34 -9.09
C CYS A 189 -6.53 -13.18 -8.59
N THR A 190 -6.66 -14.41 -9.11
CA THR A 190 -7.74 -15.33 -8.77
C THR A 190 -7.39 -16.31 -7.66
N ASN A 191 -6.10 -16.47 -7.37
CA ASN A 191 -5.55 -17.42 -6.40
C ASN A 191 -4.96 -16.73 -5.15
N TRP A 192 -5.27 -15.46 -4.90
CA TRP A 192 -4.68 -14.67 -3.82
C TRP A 192 -4.84 -15.30 -2.42
N ARG A 193 -5.84 -16.18 -2.24
CA ARG A 193 -6.05 -16.91 -0.98
C ARG A 193 -5.02 -17.99 -0.71
N ASN A 194 -4.24 -18.38 -1.71
CA ASN A 194 -3.22 -19.43 -1.62
C ASN A 194 -1.79 -18.84 -1.53
N HIS A 195 -1.64 -17.51 -1.62
CA HIS A 195 -0.34 -16.87 -1.46
C HIS A 195 0.15 -16.98 -0.01
N GLY A 196 1.44 -17.16 0.19
CA GLY A 196 2.06 -17.29 1.51
C GLY A 196 1.92 -18.67 2.16
N THR A 197 1.23 -19.62 1.54
CA THR A 197 1.26 -21.04 1.95
C THR A 197 2.28 -21.77 1.09
N ASN A 198 3.56 -21.61 1.42
CA ASN A 198 4.57 -22.55 0.93
C ASN A 198 4.50 -23.79 1.81
N ASP A 199 3.88 -24.87 1.29
CA ASP A 199 4.12 -26.23 1.77
C ASP A 199 5.52 -26.69 1.39
#